data_bc7c324a80b715b77d77d8209ddb7524
#
_entry.id   bc7c324a80b715b77d77d8209ddb7524
#
_cell.length_a   1.000
_cell.length_b   1.000
_cell.length_c   1.000
_cell.angle_alpha   90.00
_cell.angle_beta   90.00
_cell.angle_gamma   90.00
#
_symmetry.space_group_name_H-M   'P 1'
#
loop_
_entity.id
_entity.type
_entity.pdbx_description
1 polymer ?
#
loop_
_entity_poly.entity_id
_entity_poly.type
_entity_poly.pdbx_seq_one_letter_code
_entity_poly.pdbx_strand_id
1 'polypeptide(L)'
;MSKMPPSYTSTTNACKLCKPLGASLAFRGIEGAVPFLHGSQGCATYMRRYIISHFNEPIDIASSSLGEKHAVYGGSANLKLGLNNVTKKYNPQLIGVATTCLTETIGDDVKRIISEYKAEFYNGEKPCKGEKSFELGKSFKLEKSEIDKVSKRDPYIISVSTPSYSGTHIEGFHAAIKAVVEQLTEPAGLINEIHASPDDIHTLEDTFPVTALTRESVNFMPGFVSAADLRYLKEVLTDFGISFTLFPDYSESLDGEALNDYPLIPSGGTPIENIKKMGWAKITIECGSTLPKESAGTALAQMYGTPLYRTSLPIGIRETDKLMDKLEEISKREIPARYRSARGRLVDAMVDGHKYLSGKRAIVYGEEDLVVGLTSFLAEIGIKPIICASGGKSGQLNQAIANVVEGLAPLPQVYEDVDFYDIEERAESLDIDILVGHSKGYAFSRKKGVPLIRVGFPIHDRIGGQRILHLGYHGAQMLFDAITNTIIAKKQDDSPIGYSYM
;
A
#
# COMPACT_ATOMS: atom_id res chain seq x y z
N MET A 1 -32.72 -27.14 18.20
CA MET A 1 -31.90 -27.70 17.09
C MET A 1 -31.06 -26.56 16.53
N SER A 2 -29.79 -26.46 16.92
CA SER A 2 -28.87 -25.48 16.36
C SER A 2 -28.58 -25.87 14.91
N LYS A 3 -29.00 -25.03 13.94
CA LYS A 3 -28.57 -25.20 12.56
C LYS A 3 -27.04 -25.06 12.55
N MET A 4 -26.32 -26.13 12.21
CA MET A 4 -24.92 -26.01 11.82
C MET A 4 -24.82 -24.94 10.73
N PRO A 5 -23.84 -24.02 10.81
CA PRO A 5 -23.63 -23.11 9.71
C PRO A 5 -23.35 -23.94 8.44
N PRO A 6 -23.88 -23.53 7.28
CA PRO A 6 -23.60 -24.23 6.04
C PRO A 6 -22.08 -24.34 5.88
N SER A 7 -21.58 -25.52 5.53
CA SER A 7 -20.16 -25.71 5.25
C SER A 7 -19.81 -24.83 4.05
N TYR A 8 -19.22 -23.68 4.31
CA TYR A 8 -18.77 -22.77 3.27
C TYR A 8 -17.58 -23.38 2.53
N THR A 9 -17.72 -23.60 1.26
CA THR A 9 -16.71 -24.32 0.46
C THR A 9 -15.96 -23.44 -0.52
N SER A 10 -16.44 -22.21 -0.79
CA SER A 10 -15.75 -21.28 -1.70
C SER A 10 -16.11 -19.84 -1.41
N THR A 11 -15.12 -18.96 -1.51
CA THR A 11 -15.34 -17.51 -1.43
C THR A 11 -16.05 -17.01 -2.68
N THR A 12 -17.18 -16.35 -2.50
CA THR A 12 -17.96 -15.77 -3.59
C THR A 12 -17.74 -14.27 -3.63
N ASN A 13 -17.01 -13.78 -4.63
CA ASN A 13 -16.69 -12.36 -4.79
C ASN A 13 -15.99 -11.76 -3.56
N ALA A 14 -14.80 -12.27 -3.25
CA ALA A 14 -14.03 -11.91 -2.05
C ALA A 14 -13.84 -10.40 -1.87
N CYS A 15 -13.96 -9.90 -0.65
CA CYS A 15 -13.58 -8.54 -0.26
C CYS A 15 -12.05 -8.38 -0.06
N LYS A 16 -11.27 -9.41 -0.33
CA LYS A 16 -9.81 -9.43 -0.19
C LYS A 16 -9.12 -9.94 -1.44
N LEU A 17 -7.83 -9.67 -1.56
CA LEU A 17 -6.94 -10.18 -2.60
C LEU A 17 -5.76 -10.93 -1.98
N CYS A 18 -5.01 -11.63 -2.82
CA CYS A 18 -3.87 -12.45 -2.38
C CYS A 18 -2.77 -11.63 -1.71
N LYS A 19 -2.20 -12.18 -0.64
CA LYS A 19 -1.14 -11.54 0.16
C LYS A 19 0.10 -11.09 -0.65
N PRO A 20 0.65 -11.89 -1.61
CA PRO A 20 1.79 -11.47 -2.44
C PRO A 20 1.51 -10.26 -3.35
N LEU A 21 0.23 -9.99 -3.66
CA LEU A 21 -0.15 -8.80 -4.44
C LEU A 21 0.20 -7.52 -3.67
N GLY A 22 -0.12 -7.47 -2.39
CA GLY A 22 0.22 -6.33 -1.53
C GLY A 22 1.72 -6.12 -1.40
N ALA A 23 2.48 -7.21 -1.24
CA ALA A 23 3.94 -7.11 -1.24
C ALA A 23 4.48 -6.56 -2.57
N SER A 24 3.92 -6.98 -3.70
CA SER A 24 4.29 -6.45 -5.02
C SER A 24 4.03 -4.95 -5.13
N LEU A 25 2.90 -4.47 -4.60
CA LEU A 25 2.58 -3.04 -4.55
C LEU A 25 3.56 -2.25 -3.67
N ALA A 26 3.91 -2.78 -2.49
CA ALA A 26 4.90 -2.15 -1.61
C ALA A 26 6.28 -2.04 -2.28
N PHE A 27 6.75 -3.10 -2.95
CA PHE A 27 8.01 -3.08 -3.68
C PHE A 27 7.99 -2.09 -4.86
N ARG A 28 6.84 -1.89 -5.52
CA ARG A 28 6.69 -0.86 -6.57
C ARG A 28 6.85 0.56 -6.04
N GLY A 29 6.68 0.78 -4.76
CA GLY A 29 6.94 2.05 -4.09
C GLY A 29 8.41 2.29 -3.73
N ILE A 30 9.36 1.47 -4.19
CA ILE A 30 10.80 1.62 -3.99
C ILE A 30 11.46 1.92 -5.34
N GLU A 31 12.34 2.91 -5.38
CA GLU A 31 13.07 3.30 -6.58
C GLU A 31 13.90 2.15 -7.15
N GLY A 32 13.76 1.92 -8.46
CA GLY A 32 14.52 0.89 -9.16
C GLY A 32 14.18 -0.55 -8.76
N ALA A 33 13.05 -0.78 -8.07
CA ALA A 33 12.69 -2.11 -7.58
C ALA A 33 11.90 -2.93 -8.60
N VAL A 34 12.15 -4.26 -8.60
CA VAL A 34 11.39 -5.24 -9.35
C VAL A 34 10.75 -6.24 -8.37
N PRO A 35 9.42 -6.33 -8.32
CA PRO A 35 8.74 -7.40 -7.59
C PRO A 35 9.00 -8.76 -8.22
N PHE A 36 9.30 -9.74 -7.38
CA PHE A 36 9.58 -11.12 -7.79
C PHE A 36 8.75 -12.09 -6.94
N LEU A 37 7.92 -12.90 -7.59
CA LEU A 37 7.16 -13.93 -6.91
C LEU A 37 7.89 -15.28 -6.98
N HIS A 38 8.27 -15.79 -5.81
CA HIS A 38 8.74 -17.16 -5.72
C HIS A 38 7.54 -18.09 -5.69
N GLY A 39 7.22 -18.67 -6.85
CA GLY A 39 6.03 -19.47 -7.04
C GLY A 39 5.67 -19.74 -8.49
N SER A 40 4.41 -20.08 -8.73
CA SER A 40 3.87 -20.33 -10.07
C SER A 40 3.79 -19.06 -10.91
N GLN A 41 4.02 -19.17 -12.21
CA GLN A 41 3.85 -18.10 -13.19
C GLN A 41 2.39 -17.58 -13.22
N GLY A 42 1.42 -18.46 -13.00
CA GLY A 42 0.00 -18.08 -12.94
C GLY A 42 -0.30 -17.04 -11.87
N CYS A 43 0.34 -17.14 -10.69
CA CYS A 43 0.20 -16.15 -9.61
C CYS A 43 0.67 -14.76 -10.08
N ALA A 44 1.84 -14.65 -10.71
CA ALA A 44 2.35 -13.39 -11.22
C ALA A 44 1.41 -12.77 -12.27
N THR A 45 0.93 -13.57 -13.22
CA THR A 45 -0.01 -13.13 -14.26
C THR A 45 -1.32 -12.62 -13.67
N TYR A 46 -1.86 -13.33 -12.67
CA TYR A 46 -3.11 -12.96 -12.02
C TYR A 46 -2.98 -11.63 -11.26
N MET A 47 -1.89 -11.45 -10.51
CA MET A 47 -1.65 -10.22 -9.76
C MET A 47 -1.40 -9.02 -10.67
N ARG A 48 -0.63 -9.20 -11.74
CA ARG A 48 -0.48 -8.16 -12.79
C ARG A 48 -1.83 -7.69 -13.32
N ARG A 49 -2.74 -8.63 -13.63
CA ARG A 49 -4.07 -8.29 -14.12
C ARG A 49 -4.84 -7.38 -13.16
N TYR A 50 -4.83 -7.69 -11.86
CA TYR A 50 -5.53 -6.86 -10.86
C TYR A 50 -4.91 -5.47 -10.73
N ILE A 51 -3.59 -5.38 -10.67
CA ILE A 51 -2.90 -4.11 -10.56
C ILE A 51 -3.13 -3.27 -11.81
N ILE A 52 -2.94 -3.82 -13.01
CA ILE A 52 -3.16 -3.12 -14.28
C ILE A 52 -4.60 -2.66 -14.43
N SER A 53 -5.59 -3.47 -14.00
CA SER A 53 -6.99 -3.10 -14.13
C SER A 53 -7.40 -1.92 -13.25
N HIS A 54 -6.67 -1.64 -12.18
CA HIS A 54 -6.92 -0.50 -11.30
C HIS A 54 -6.09 0.73 -11.67
N PHE A 55 -4.78 0.53 -11.82
CA PHE A 55 -3.83 1.63 -12.05
C PHE A 55 -3.74 2.06 -13.52
N ASN A 56 -4.08 1.17 -14.45
CA ASN A 56 -3.94 1.35 -15.90
C ASN A 56 -2.49 1.63 -16.35
N GLU A 57 -1.51 1.19 -15.56
CA GLU A 57 -0.09 1.32 -15.83
C GLU A 57 0.53 -0.03 -16.19
N PRO A 58 1.52 -0.06 -17.10
CA PRO A 58 2.28 -1.27 -17.35
C PRO A 58 3.07 -1.66 -16.10
N ILE A 59 2.91 -2.90 -15.66
CA ILE A 59 3.63 -3.42 -14.49
C ILE A 59 4.20 -4.79 -14.79
N ASP A 60 5.48 -4.98 -14.48
CA ASP A 60 6.11 -6.29 -14.49
C ASP A 60 6.25 -6.83 -13.07
N ILE A 61 5.88 -8.10 -12.93
CA ILE A 61 6.12 -8.93 -11.75
C ILE A 61 6.84 -10.17 -12.25
N ALA A 62 8.09 -10.35 -11.82
CA ALA A 62 8.88 -11.53 -12.17
C ALA A 62 8.40 -12.76 -11.39
N SER A 63 8.75 -13.96 -11.87
CA SER A 63 8.39 -15.22 -11.22
C SER A 63 9.50 -16.26 -11.36
N SER A 64 9.68 -17.09 -10.34
CA SER A 64 10.52 -18.30 -10.40
C SER A 64 9.90 -19.42 -11.26
N SER A 65 8.66 -19.24 -11.69
CA SER A 65 7.97 -20.14 -12.64
C SER A 65 7.94 -21.61 -12.19
N LEU A 66 7.55 -21.85 -10.93
CA LEU A 66 7.47 -23.22 -10.41
C LEU A 66 6.31 -23.99 -11.07
N GLY A 67 6.59 -25.20 -11.50
CA GLY A 67 5.62 -26.18 -11.99
C GLY A 67 5.54 -27.40 -11.06
N GLU A 68 4.76 -28.42 -11.41
CA GLU A 68 4.44 -29.60 -10.59
C GLU A 68 5.68 -30.33 -10.06
N LYS A 69 6.72 -30.52 -10.90
CA LYS A 69 7.96 -31.17 -10.46
C LYS A 69 8.64 -30.48 -9.27
N HIS A 70 8.49 -29.17 -9.16
CA HIS A 70 9.13 -28.40 -8.10
C HIS A 70 8.40 -28.56 -6.76
N ALA A 71 7.15 -29.01 -6.76
CA ALA A 71 6.44 -29.41 -5.54
C ALA A 71 7.10 -30.60 -4.84
N VAL A 72 7.87 -31.42 -5.59
CA VAL A 72 8.57 -32.61 -5.07
C VAL A 72 10.05 -32.31 -4.80
N TYR A 73 10.71 -31.59 -5.70
CA TYR A 73 12.17 -31.38 -5.65
C TYR A 73 12.60 -30.00 -5.12
N GLY A 74 11.65 -29.13 -4.73
CA GLY A 74 11.93 -27.76 -4.28
C GLY A 74 12.15 -26.76 -5.40
N GLY A 75 12.09 -25.47 -5.06
CA GLY A 75 12.20 -24.35 -6.00
C GLY A 75 13.56 -23.66 -6.03
N SER A 76 14.57 -24.15 -5.31
CA SER A 76 15.86 -23.47 -5.12
C SER A 76 16.54 -23.10 -6.45
N ALA A 77 16.68 -24.06 -7.37
CA ALA A 77 17.31 -23.82 -8.67
C ALA A 77 16.56 -22.75 -9.50
N ASN A 78 15.22 -22.78 -9.44
CA ASN A 78 14.38 -21.82 -10.15
C ASN A 78 14.49 -20.42 -9.56
N LEU A 79 14.58 -20.30 -8.23
CA LEU A 79 14.77 -19.01 -7.57
C LEU A 79 16.11 -18.38 -7.98
N LYS A 80 17.22 -19.14 -7.89
CA LYS A 80 18.54 -18.67 -8.29
C LYS A 80 18.59 -18.26 -9.77
N LEU A 81 18.04 -19.09 -10.66
CA LEU A 81 17.95 -18.78 -12.10
C LEU A 81 17.09 -17.54 -12.36
N GLY A 82 15.95 -17.42 -11.68
CA GLY A 82 15.06 -16.28 -11.81
C GLY A 82 15.70 -14.98 -11.36
N LEU A 83 16.39 -14.97 -10.22
CA LEU A 83 17.14 -13.81 -9.72
C LEU A 83 18.22 -13.37 -10.72
N ASN A 84 19.00 -14.30 -11.26
CA ASN A 84 20.02 -14.01 -12.27
C ASN A 84 19.41 -13.43 -13.56
N ASN A 85 18.27 -13.96 -14.02
CA ASN A 85 17.59 -13.46 -15.21
C ASN A 85 17.02 -12.05 -14.99
N VAL A 86 16.43 -11.77 -13.83
CA VAL A 86 15.92 -10.45 -13.47
C VAL A 86 17.05 -9.44 -13.38
N THR A 87 18.14 -9.78 -12.71
CA THR A 87 19.33 -8.92 -12.62
C THR A 87 19.86 -8.54 -14.00
N LYS A 88 19.98 -9.52 -14.90
CA LYS A 88 20.47 -9.27 -16.27
C LYS A 88 19.51 -8.48 -17.14
N LYS A 89 18.19 -8.72 -17.03
CA LYS A 89 17.17 -8.10 -17.89
C LYS A 89 16.86 -6.68 -17.46
N TYR A 90 16.65 -6.47 -16.16
CA TYR A 90 16.12 -5.21 -15.65
C TYR A 90 17.20 -4.31 -15.06
N ASN A 91 18.37 -4.85 -14.69
CA ASN A 91 19.41 -4.13 -13.94
C ASN A 91 18.83 -3.35 -12.73
N PRO A 92 18.05 -4.00 -11.85
CA PRO A 92 17.32 -3.33 -10.79
C PRO A 92 18.26 -2.89 -9.66
N GLN A 93 17.84 -1.88 -8.89
CA GLN A 93 18.51 -1.52 -7.64
C GLN A 93 18.08 -2.48 -6.50
N LEU A 94 16.84 -2.99 -6.56
CA LEU A 94 16.28 -3.90 -5.57
C LEU A 94 15.40 -4.97 -6.22
N ILE A 95 15.51 -6.21 -5.75
CA ILE A 95 14.60 -7.31 -6.07
C ILE A 95 13.82 -7.66 -4.80
N GLY A 96 12.50 -7.40 -4.82
CA GLY A 96 11.60 -7.75 -3.73
C GLY A 96 11.00 -9.14 -3.92
N VAL A 97 11.49 -10.14 -3.19
CA VAL A 97 11.05 -11.53 -3.30
C VAL A 97 9.90 -11.80 -2.35
N ALA A 98 8.71 -12.05 -2.88
CA ALA A 98 7.54 -12.46 -2.12
C ALA A 98 7.22 -13.94 -2.39
N THR A 99 7.00 -14.73 -1.34
CA THR A 99 6.63 -16.13 -1.47
C THR A 99 5.15 -16.29 -1.85
N THR A 100 4.82 -17.42 -2.47
CA THR A 100 3.43 -17.80 -2.73
C THR A 100 3.00 -19.00 -1.89
N CYS A 101 1.73 -19.35 -1.92
CA CYS A 101 1.22 -20.52 -1.20
C CYS A 101 1.99 -21.80 -1.52
N LEU A 102 2.38 -21.98 -2.80
CA LEU A 102 3.11 -23.18 -3.24
C LEU A 102 4.46 -23.30 -2.52
N THR A 103 5.27 -22.26 -2.54
CA THR A 103 6.62 -22.26 -1.97
C THR A 103 6.63 -22.40 -0.44
N GLU A 104 5.66 -21.78 0.22
CA GLU A 104 5.48 -21.94 1.67
C GLU A 104 5.02 -23.38 2.04
N THR A 105 4.15 -23.98 1.21
CA THR A 105 3.66 -25.34 1.47
C THR A 105 4.76 -26.39 1.26
N ILE A 106 5.62 -26.22 0.25
CA ILE A 106 6.76 -27.13 0.02
C ILE A 106 7.94 -26.88 0.98
N GLY A 107 7.92 -25.76 1.73
CA GLY A 107 8.93 -25.47 2.75
C GLY A 107 10.26 -24.99 2.18
N ASP A 108 10.26 -24.24 1.06
CA ASP A 108 11.46 -23.63 0.52
C ASP A 108 12.06 -22.61 1.48
N ASP A 109 13.30 -22.79 1.91
CA ASP A 109 14.04 -21.85 2.73
C ASP A 109 14.61 -20.71 1.86
N VAL A 110 13.76 -19.73 1.57
CA VAL A 110 14.08 -18.61 0.68
C VAL A 110 15.28 -17.79 1.19
N LYS A 111 15.40 -17.58 2.50
CA LYS A 111 16.53 -16.82 3.07
C LYS A 111 17.87 -17.55 2.82
N ARG A 112 17.91 -18.85 3.04
CA ARG A 112 19.09 -19.66 2.76
C ARG A 112 19.43 -19.63 1.26
N ILE A 113 18.44 -19.83 0.38
CA ILE A 113 18.64 -19.84 -1.07
C ILE A 113 19.19 -18.50 -1.57
N ILE A 114 18.69 -17.36 -1.06
CA ILE A 114 19.19 -16.03 -1.39
C ILE A 114 20.62 -15.84 -0.88
N SER A 115 20.95 -16.34 0.31
CA SER A 115 22.30 -16.28 0.88
C SER A 115 23.29 -17.05 0.00
N GLU A 116 22.94 -18.27 -0.43
CA GLU A 116 23.71 -19.08 -1.37
C GLU A 116 23.87 -18.38 -2.72
N TYR A 117 22.80 -17.78 -3.25
CA TYR A 117 22.86 -17.01 -4.50
C TYR A 117 23.84 -15.83 -4.40
N LYS A 118 23.78 -15.06 -3.33
CA LYS A 118 24.71 -13.94 -3.10
C LYS A 118 26.16 -14.43 -3.02
N ALA A 119 26.43 -15.54 -2.31
CA ALA A 119 27.75 -16.11 -2.22
C ALA A 119 28.30 -16.58 -3.59
N GLU A 120 27.42 -17.19 -4.43
CA GLU A 120 27.80 -17.70 -5.76
C GLU A 120 28.04 -16.59 -6.79
N PHE A 121 27.27 -15.50 -6.74
CA PHE A 121 27.23 -14.49 -7.82
C PHE A 121 27.82 -13.14 -7.45
N TYR A 122 27.82 -12.72 -6.15
CA TYR A 122 28.32 -11.40 -5.73
C TYR A 122 29.79 -11.45 -5.29
N ASN A 123 30.29 -12.58 -4.77
CA ASN A 123 31.67 -12.70 -4.30
C ASN A 123 32.67 -13.13 -5.38
N GLY A 124 32.27 -13.13 -6.66
CA GLY A 124 33.19 -13.41 -7.78
C GLY A 124 33.72 -14.84 -7.88
N GLU A 125 33.23 -15.78 -7.10
CA GLU A 125 33.53 -17.19 -7.27
C GLU A 125 32.80 -17.74 -8.52
N LYS A 126 33.58 -18.06 -9.55
CA LYS A 126 33.04 -18.69 -10.76
C LYS A 126 32.38 -20.02 -10.38
N PRO A 127 31.12 -20.28 -10.83
CA PRO A 127 30.48 -21.55 -10.57
C PRO A 127 31.32 -22.70 -11.14
N CYS A 128 31.47 -23.76 -10.37
CA CYS A 128 32.14 -25.00 -10.78
C CYS A 128 31.58 -25.47 -12.12
N LYS A 129 32.47 -25.71 -13.08
CA LYS A 129 32.14 -26.28 -14.40
C LYS A 129 31.46 -27.62 -14.20
N GLY A 130 30.17 -27.71 -14.49
CA GLY A 130 29.50 -29.01 -14.50
C GLY A 130 27.99 -28.97 -14.55
N GLU A 131 27.37 -28.20 -15.44
CA GLU A 131 26.02 -28.52 -15.90
C GLU A 131 25.82 -28.01 -17.34
N LYS A 132 25.34 -28.94 -18.20
CA LYS A 132 25.13 -28.72 -19.64
C LYS A 132 24.10 -27.63 -19.86
N SER A 133 24.46 -26.60 -20.64
CA SER A 133 23.58 -25.59 -21.18
C SER A 133 22.38 -26.22 -21.90
N PHE A 134 21.19 -25.95 -21.41
CA PHE A 134 19.94 -26.25 -22.13
C PHE A 134 19.68 -25.07 -23.09
N GLU A 135 19.96 -25.28 -24.37
CA GLU A 135 19.63 -24.30 -25.40
C GLU A 135 18.12 -24.24 -25.63
N LEU A 136 17.52 -23.10 -25.30
CA LEU A 136 16.18 -22.74 -25.72
C LEU A 136 16.25 -21.55 -26.68
N GLY A 137 15.94 -21.82 -27.94
CA GLY A 137 15.37 -20.94 -28.96
C GLY A 137 16.01 -19.59 -29.25
N LYS A 138 16.61 -19.49 -30.43
CA LYS A 138 17.11 -18.29 -31.11
C LYS A 138 16.10 -17.14 -31.12
N SER A 139 16.52 -15.96 -30.73
CA SER A 139 16.41 -14.68 -31.43
C SER A 139 16.28 -13.49 -30.46
N PHE A 140 17.37 -12.82 -30.24
CA PHE A 140 17.48 -11.35 -30.17
C PHE A 140 18.99 -11.01 -30.01
N LYS A 141 19.61 -10.56 -31.08
CA LYS A 141 20.96 -9.98 -31.03
C LYS A 141 20.81 -8.50 -30.67
N LEU A 142 21.19 -8.13 -29.46
CA LEU A 142 21.49 -6.76 -29.08
C LEU A 142 23.01 -6.54 -29.20
N GLU A 143 23.40 -5.45 -29.82
CA GLU A 143 24.80 -5.12 -30.06
C GLU A 143 25.56 -4.85 -28.74
N LYS A 144 26.75 -5.39 -28.66
CA LYS A 144 27.59 -5.52 -27.46
C LYS A 144 28.30 -4.23 -27.01
N SER A 145 28.04 -3.05 -27.60
CA SER A 145 28.93 -1.88 -27.48
C SER A 145 28.53 -0.80 -26.48
N GLU A 146 27.35 -0.83 -25.87
CA GLU A 146 26.92 0.21 -24.91
C GLU A 146 26.66 -0.27 -23.46
N ILE A 147 26.66 -1.59 -23.23
CA ILE A 147 26.30 -2.19 -21.93
C ILE A 147 27.47 -2.16 -20.92
N ASP A 148 28.69 -1.94 -21.36
CA ASP A 148 29.91 -2.09 -20.54
C ASP A 148 30.35 -0.86 -19.73
N LYS A 149 29.54 0.22 -19.67
CA LYS A 149 29.92 1.47 -18.99
C LYS A 149 29.13 1.85 -17.73
N VAL A 150 28.11 1.09 -17.36
CA VAL A 150 27.41 1.31 -16.08
C VAL A 150 28.04 0.36 -15.05
N SER A 151 28.61 0.90 -13.99
CA SER A 151 29.14 0.10 -12.88
C SER A 151 28.02 -0.80 -12.36
N LYS A 152 28.12 -2.11 -12.64
CA LYS A 152 27.18 -3.12 -12.14
C LYS A 152 27.27 -3.18 -10.63
N ARG A 153 26.35 -2.49 -9.94
CA ARG A 153 26.10 -2.74 -8.52
C ARG A 153 25.17 -3.96 -8.44
N ASP A 154 25.53 -4.90 -7.58
CA ASP A 154 24.63 -6.02 -7.28
C ASP A 154 23.35 -5.50 -6.61
N PRO A 155 22.17 -5.94 -7.03
CA PRO A 155 20.91 -5.46 -6.46
C PRO A 155 20.73 -5.90 -5.01
N TYR A 156 20.09 -5.06 -4.20
CA TYR A 156 19.56 -5.51 -2.90
C TYR A 156 18.49 -6.58 -3.13
N ILE A 157 18.53 -7.67 -2.38
CA ILE A 157 17.49 -8.71 -2.43
C ILE A 157 16.83 -8.78 -1.06
N ILE A 158 15.55 -8.41 -1.01
CA ILE A 158 14.70 -8.43 0.18
C ILE A 158 13.69 -9.56 0.05
N SER A 159 13.51 -10.37 1.07
CA SER A 159 12.54 -11.46 1.05
C SER A 159 11.47 -11.31 2.11
N VAL A 160 10.24 -11.66 1.75
CA VAL A 160 9.08 -11.64 2.65
C VAL A 160 8.19 -12.87 2.42
N SER A 161 7.72 -13.48 3.51
CA SER A 161 6.76 -14.59 3.47
C SER A 161 5.34 -14.06 3.31
N THR A 162 4.66 -14.48 2.23
CA THR A 162 3.33 -13.95 1.88
C THR A 162 2.35 -15.02 1.40
N PRO A 163 2.16 -16.15 2.10
CA PRO A 163 1.16 -17.14 1.70
C PRO A 163 -0.26 -16.56 1.87
N SER A 164 -1.10 -16.70 0.84
CA SER A 164 -2.45 -16.09 0.83
C SER A 164 -3.43 -16.74 1.80
N TYR A 165 -3.14 -17.96 2.27
CA TYR A 165 -3.95 -18.60 3.31
C TYR A 165 -3.74 -17.97 4.70
N SER A 166 -2.72 -17.15 4.88
CA SER A 166 -2.41 -16.50 6.17
C SER A 166 -2.79 -15.01 6.22
N GLY A 167 -3.50 -14.48 5.21
CA GLY A 167 -3.90 -13.08 5.24
C GLY A 167 -4.25 -12.50 3.86
N THR A 168 -4.45 -11.21 3.83
CA THR A 168 -4.89 -10.44 2.68
C THR A 168 -3.72 -9.67 2.03
N HIS A 169 -4.02 -8.96 0.93
CA HIS A 169 -3.04 -8.08 0.29
C HIS A 169 -2.56 -6.96 1.22
N ILE A 170 -3.38 -6.49 2.16
CA ILE A 170 -2.98 -5.45 3.11
C ILE A 170 -1.92 -5.97 4.09
N GLU A 171 -2.12 -7.17 4.66
CA GLU A 171 -1.08 -7.77 5.50
C GLU A 171 0.20 -8.06 4.69
N GLY A 172 0.06 -8.41 3.40
CA GLY A 172 1.20 -8.57 2.50
C GLY A 172 1.95 -7.27 2.24
N PHE A 173 1.22 -6.17 2.08
CA PHE A 173 1.77 -4.83 1.93
C PHE A 173 2.57 -4.41 3.18
N HIS A 174 1.98 -4.50 4.36
CA HIS A 174 2.65 -4.16 5.62
C HIS A 174 3.81 -5.10 5.94
N ALA A 175 3.69 -6.40 5.64
CA ALA A 175 4.79 -7.35 5.82
C ALA A 175 5.99 -7.02 4.92
N ALA A 176 5.76 -6.59 3.68
CA ALA A 176 6.83 -6.19 2.78
C ALA A 176 7.51 -4.90 3.24
N ILE A 177 6.75 -3.89 3.68
CA ILE A 177 7.29 -2.65 4.25
C ILE A 177 8.18 -2.98 5.46
N LYS A 178 7.69 -3.80 6.38
CA LYS A 178 8.46 -4.25 7.55
C LYS A 178 9.73 -4.98 7.14
N ALA A 179 9.63 -5.92 6.19
CA ALA A 179 10.79 -6.68 5.71
C ALA A 179 11.86 -5.79 5.06
N VAL A 180 11.45 -4.74 4.34
CA VAL A 180 12.37 -3.75 3.78
C VAL A 180 13.07 -2.97 4.89
N VAL A 181 12.32 -2.48 5.88
CA VAL A 181 12.89 -1.78 7.04
C VAL A 181 13.90 -2.67 7.77
N GLU A 182 13.53 -3.91 8.12
CA GLU A 182 14.39 -4.83 8.86
C GLU A 182 15.66 -5.25 8.11
N GLN A 183 15.61 -5.34 6.77
CA GLN A 183 16.72 -5.87 5.96
C GLN A 183 17.55 -4.80 5.28
N LEU A 184 17.08 -3.53 5.23
CA LEU A 184 17.76 -2.48 4.46
C LEU A 184 18.20 -1.28 5.30
N THR A 185 17.53 -0.99 6.44
CA THR A 185 17.92 0.16 7.27
C THR A 185 19.24 -0.10 8.00
N GLU A 186 20.05 0.95 8.12
CA GLU A 186 21.41 0.91 8.66
C GLU A 186 21.53 1.74 9.94
N PRO A 187 22.41 1.32 10.91
CA PRO A 187 22.70 2.13 12.10
C PRO A 187 23.45 3.42 11.76
N ALA A 188 23.29 4.44 12.59
CA ALA A 188 23.83 5.78 12.41
C ALA A 188 25.34 5.87 12.12
N GLY A 189 26.15 4.98 12.67
CA GLY A 189 27.60 5.04 12.54
C GLY A 189 28.18 4.57 11.21
N LEU A 190 27.50 3.65 10.52
CA LEU A 190 28.04 3.01 9.30
C LEU A 190 28.04 3.89 8.05
N ILE A 191 27.20 4.93 7.99
CA ILE A 191 27.08 5.77 6.78
C ILE A 191 28.21 6.78 6.66
N ASN A 192 28.82 7.20 7.77
CA ASN A 192 29.95 8.14 7.75
C ASN A 192 31.27 7.48 7.31
N GLU A 193 31.42 6.17 7.44
CA GLU A 193 32.65 5.46 7.06
C GLU A 193 32.81 5.21 5.56
N ILE A 194 31.71 5.23 4.80
CA ILE A 194 31.72 4.88 3.36
C ILE A 194 32.10 6.07 2.47
N HIS A 195 32.01 7.31 2.96
CA HIS A 195 32.33 8.53 2.21
C HIS A 195 33.67 9.19 2.57
N ALA A 196 34.40 8.67 3.57
CA ALA A 196 35.75 9.14 3.87
C ALA A 196 36.77 8.35 3.04
N SER A 197 37.61 9.05 2.29
CA SER A 197 38.75 8.41 1.63
C SER A 197 39.75 7.92 2.69
N PRO A 198 40.56 6.87 2.39
CA PRO A 198 41.55 6.37 3.34
C PRO A 198 42.54 7.42 3.87
N ASP A 199 42.68 8.55 3.16
CA ASP A 199 43.58 9.64 3.54
C ASP A 199 42.98 10.65 4.53
N ASP A 200 41.64 10.61 4.74
CA ASP A 200 40.93 11.55 5.63
C ASP A 200 40.80 11.04 7.08
N ILE A 201 41.16 9.78 7.35
CA ILE A 201 40.94 9.13 8.66
C ILE A 201 41.85 9.65 9.76
N HIS A 202 43.06 10.16 9.43
CA HIS A 202 44.02 10.62 10.42
C HIS A 202 43.85 12.03 10.99
N THR A 203 42.84 12.79 10.48
CA THR A 203 42.63 14.18 10.92
C THR A 203 41.28 14.38 11.64
N LEU A 204 40.45 13.34 11.82
CA LEU A 204 39.08 13.45 12.34
C LEU A 204 38.92 13.09 13.82
N GLU A 205 39.95 12.56 14.50
CA GLU A 205 39.83 12.17 15.91
C GLU A 205 39.71 13.33 16.89
N ASP A 206 40.05 14.58 16.50
CA ASP A 206 40.13 15.72 17.42
C ASP A 206 39.06 16.81 17.25
N THR A 207 38.12 16.72 16.31
CA THR A 207 37.33 17.92 15.96
C THR A 207 35.80 17.82 16.01
N PHE A 208 35.19 16.68 16.20
CA PHE A 208 33.70 16.64 16.33
C PHE A 208 33.22 15.66 17.41
N PRO A 209 32.58 16.16 18.48
CA PRO A 209 31.85 15.29 19.37
C PRO A 209 30.69 14.64 18.59
N VAL A 210 30.57 13.32 18.63
CA VAL A 210 29.56 12.46 18.02
C VAL A 210 28.10 12.82 18.46
N THR A 211 27.92 13.94 19.18
CA THR A 211 26.69 14.29 19.90
C THR A 211 25.71 15.22 19.17
N ALA A 212 25.91 15.55 17.89
CA ALA A 212 25.03 16.53 17.24
C ALA A 212 24.67 16.27 15.77
N LEU A 213 24.50 15.02 15.33
CA LEU A 213 23.71 14.76 14.13
C LEU A 213 22.26 14.95 14.49
N THR A 214 21.75 16.16 14.28
CA THR A 214 20.33 16.47 14.48
C THR A 214 19.50 15.57 13.59
N ARG A 215 18.66 14.74 14.22
CA ARG A 215 17.61 13.96 13.53
C ARG A 215 16.60 14.94 12.97
N GLU A 216 16.72 15.31 11.70
CA GLU A 216 15.87 16.35 11.09
C GLU A 216 14.75 15.79 10.25
N SER A 217 14.93 14.61 9.63
CA SER A 217 13.93 14.05 8.74
C SER A 217 12.81 13.31 9.50
N VAL A 218 11.64 13.25 8.88
CA VAL A 218 10.46 12.51 9.34
C VAL A 218 10.24 11.32 8.43
N ASN A 219 10.07 10.12 8.97
CA ASN A 219 9.52 9.01 8.20
C ASN A 219 8.01 9.15 8.16
N PHE A 220 7.42 9.11 6.98
CA PHE A 220 5.98 9.09 6.81
C PHE A 220 5.55 7.80 6.10
N MET A 221 4.81 6.95 6.81
CA MET A 221 4.26 5.69 6.32
C MET A 221 2.74 5.85 6.18
N PRO A 222 2.24 6.14 4.97
CA PRO A 222 0.84 6.54 4.76
C PRO A 222 -0.16 5.37 4.83
N GLY A 223 0.32 4.12 4.92
CA GLY A 223 -0.52 2.95 4.70
C GLY A 223 -0.81 2.72 3.22
N PHE A 224 -1.85 1.93 2.93
CA PHE A 224 -2.26 1.65 1.56
C PHE A 224 -3.30 2.68 1.10
N VAL A 225 -2.85 3.66 0.32
CA VAL A 225 -3.65 4.79 -0.17
C VAL A 225 -3.49 4.97 -1.69
N SER A 226 -4.21 5.90 -2.32
CA SER A 226 -4.10 6.13 -3.75
C SER A 226 -2.79 6.85 -4.14
N ALA A 227 -2.42 6.80 -5.42
CA ALA A 227 -1.31 7.60 -5.94
C ALA A 227 -1.53 9.11 -5.75
N ALA A 228 -2.78 9.57 -5.88
CA ALA A 228 -3.16 10.95 -5.62
C ALA A 228 -2.98 11.34 -4.14
N ASP A 229 -3.31 10.44 -3.22
CA ASP A 229 -3.11 10.64 -1.79
C ASP A 229 -1.61 10.81 -1.45
N LEU A 230 -0.75 9.98 -2.06
CA LEU A 230 0.71 10.09 -1.87
C LEU A 230 1.25 11.43 -2.36
N ARG A 231 0.82 11.89 -3.54
CA ARG A 231 1.20 13.21 -4.06
C ARG A 231 0.74 14.34 -3.13
N TYR A 232 -0.50 14.27 -2.66
CA TYR A 232 -1.04 15.25 -1.73
C TYR A 232 -0.25 15.29 -0.41
N LEU A 233 0.11 14.15 0.15
CA LEU A 233 0.93 14.08 1.37
C LEU A 233 2.33 14.68 1.18
N LYS A 234 2.97 14.46 0.02
CA LYS A 234 4.25 15.11 -0.33
C LYS A 234 4.11 16.65 -0.34
N GLU A 235 3.03 17.16 -0.94
CA GLU A 235 2.74 18.60 -0.91
C GLU A 235 2.55 19.12 0.51
N VAL A 236 1.76 18.43 1.33
CA VAL A 236 1.52 18.82 2.73
C VAL A 236 2.83 18.89 3.51
N LEU A 237 3.65 17.84 3.47
CA LEU A 237 4.91 17.80 4.19
C LEU A 237 5.90 18.89 3.71
N THR A 238 5.92 19.15 2.41
CA THR A 238 6.73 20.21 1.80
C THR A 238 6.29 21.59 2.27
N ASP A 239 5.00 21.85 2.33
CA ASP A 239 4.47 23.15 2.80
C ASP A 239 4.76 23.43 4.26
N PHE A 240 4.79 22.40 5.10
CA PHE A 240 5.27 22.55 6.48
C PHE A 240 6.80 22.70 6.55
N GLY A 241 7.52 22.59 5.42
CA GLY A 241 8.98 22.63 5.35
C GLY A 241 9.65 21.48 6.10
N ILE A 242 9.01 20.34 6.16
CA ILE A 242 9.51 19.12 6.78
C ILE A 242 10.37 18.37 5.78
N SER A 243 11.60 18.03 6.15
CA SER A 243 12.39 17.02 5.43
C SER A 243 11.82 15.64 5.74
N PHE A 244 11.51 14.83 4.72
CA PHE A 244 10.81 13.57 4.94
C PHE A 244 11.27 12.43 4.04
N THR A 245 11.01 11.22 4.49
CA THR A 245 11.03 9.99 3.71
C THR A 245 9.61 9.44 3.68
N LEU A 246 8.92 9.56 2.53
CA LEU A 246 7.62 8.91 2.30
C LEU A 246 7.87 7.48 1.85
N PHE A 247 7.36 6.49 2.58
CA PHE A 247 7.62 5.08 2.31
C PHE A 247 6.39 4.19 2.55
N PRO A 248 5.99 3.36 1.54
CA PRO A 248 6.45 3.36 0.15
C PRO A 248 5.83 4.48 -0.68
N ASP A 249 6.53 4.97 -1.71
CA ASP A 249 6.03 5.99 -2.64
C ASP A 249 5.81 5.41 -4.04
N TYR A 250 4.62 4.93 -4.34
CA TYR A 250 4.25 4.47 -5.68
C TYR A 250 3.45 5.50 -6.48
N SER A 251 3.51 6.77 -6.11
CA SER A 251 2.71 7.83 -6.75
C SER A 251 3.03 7.99 -8.24
N GLU A 252 4.30 7.86 -8.61
CA GLU A 252 4.73 7.99 -10.01
C GLU A 252 4.87 6.62 -10.70
N SER A 253 5.29 5.59 -9.98
CA SER A 253 5.49 4.26 -10.56
C SER A 253 4.19 3.51 -10.87
N LEU A 254 3.04 3.95 -10.31
CA LEU A 254 1.70 3.38 -10.55
C LEU A 254 0.67 4.41 -11.06
N ASP A 255 1.08 5.63 -11.37
CA ASP A 255 0.27 6.66 -12.03
C ASP A 255 1.22 7.69 -12.66
N GLY A 256 2.08 7.21 -13.57
CA GLY A 256 3.08 8.00 -14.24
C GLY A 256 2.52 8.84 -15.40
N GLU A 257 3.36 9.71 -15.94
CA GLU A 257 3.06 10.46 -17.14
C GLU A 257 3.21 9.61 -18.41
N ALA A 258 2.56 10.02 -19.49
CA ALA A 258 2.68 9.34 -20.77
C ALA A 258 4.09 9.51 -21.34
N LEU A 259 4.75 8.41 -21.67
CA LEU A 259 6.08 8.38 -22.24
C LEU A 259 6.05 7.84 -23.68
N ASN A 260 6.96 8.34 -24.55
CA ASN A 260 7.13 7.79 -25.89
C ASN A 260 7.66 6.35 -25.85
N ASP A 261 8.62 6.10 -24.95
CA ASP A 261 9.19 4.78 -24.70
C ASP A 261 9.11 4.46 -23.20
N TYR A 262 8.46 3.36 -22.87
CA TYR A 262 8.31 2.94 -21.48
C TYR A 262 9.55 2.18 -21.00
N PRO A 263 10.20 2.64 -19.92
CA PRO A 263 11.34 1.94 -19.34
C PRO A 263 10.88 0.60 -18.72
N LEU A 264 11.78 -0.37 -18.66
CA LEU A 264 11.51 -1.68 -18.03
C LEU A 264 11.13 -1.56 -16.55
N ILE A 265 11.72 -0.57 -15.87
CA ILE A 265 11.37 -0.19 -14.49
C ILE A 265 10.87 1.25 -14.56
N PRO A 266 9.60 1.53 -14.24
CA PRO A 266 9.08 2.89 -14.19
C PRO A 266 9.87 3.76 -13.22
N SER A 267 9.95 5.05 -13.52
CA SER A 267 10.52 6.06 -12.62
C SER A 267 9.68 6.24 -11.35
N GLY A 268 10.27 6.85 -10.33
CA GLY A 268 9.64 7.08 -9.04
C GLY A 268 9.98 5.99 -8.03
N GLY A 269 9.39 6.09 -6.86
CA GLY A 269 9.68 5.24 -5.72
C GLY A 269 10.50 5.95 -4.64
N THR A 270 10.44 5.44 -3.42
CA THR A 270 11.28 5.92 -2.32
C THR A 270 12.74 5.54 -2.60
N PRO A 271 13.70 6.50 -2.64
CA PRO A 271 15.10 6.21 -2.86
C PRO A 271 15.67 5.27 -1.79
N ILE A 272 16.46 4.28 -2.22
CA ILE A 272 17.05 3.28 -1.33
C ILE A 272 17.91 3.94 -0.24
N GLU A 273 18.67 4.97 -0.60
CA GLU A 273 19.51 5.69 0.38
C GLU A 273 18.67 6.42 1.45
N ASN A 274 17.44 6.83 1.13
CA ASN A 274 16.53 7.38 2.13
C ASN A 274 15.97 6.28 3.04
N ILE A 275 15.66 5.10 2.49
CA ILE A 275 15.20 3.95 3.28
C ILE A 275 16.28 3.51 4.27
N LYS A 276 17.53 3.42 3.85
CA LYS A 276 18.65 3.07 4.72
C LYS A 276 18.74 4.00 5.94
N LYS A 277 18.45 5.28 5.74
CA LYS A 277 18.52 6.32 6.78
C LYS A 277 17.29 6.42 7.67
N MET A 278 16.24 5.63 7.46
CA MET A 278 14.99 5.74 8.22
C MET A 278 15.16 5.56 9.74
N GLY A 279 16.16 4.76 10.17
CA GLY A 279 16.50 4.63 11.58
C GLY A 279 16.97 5.93 12.26
N TRP A 280 17.34 6.96 11.49
CA TRP A 280 17.86 8.25 11.98
C TRP A 280 16.82 9.35 12.02
N ALA A 281 15.60 9.07 11.62
CA ALA A 281 14.54 10.04 11.60
C ALA A 281 14.23 10.59 13.01
N LYS A 282 13.79 11.84 13.06
CA LYS A 282 13.30 12.50 14.28
C LYS A 282 12.09 11.77 14.85
N ILE A 283 11.22 11.30 13.96
CA ILE A 283 9.98 10.59 14.29
C ILE A 283 9.52 9.78 13.07
N THR A 284 8.85 8.67 13.32
CA THR A 284 8.07 7.93 12.32
C THR A 284 6.59 8.22 12.54
N ILE A 285 5.90 8.71 11.51
CA ILE A 285 4.44 8.82 11.45
C ILE A 285 3.92 7.63 10.66
N GLU A 286 3.07 6.81 11.27
CA GLU A 286 2.49 5.62 10.67
C GLU A 286 0.97 5.75 10.68
N CYS A 287 0.36 5.79 9.48
CA CYS A 287 -1.08 5.90 9.32
C CYS A 287 -1.73 4.52 9.26
N GLY A 288 -2.74 4.32 10.10
CA GLY A 288 -3.55 3.11 10.20
C GLY A 288 -4.03 2.87 11.63
N SER A 289 -5.28 2.46 11.76
CA SER A 289 -5.94 2.14 13.04
C SER A 289 -5.97 0.64 13.31
N THR A 290 -5.71 -0.19 12.28
CA THR A 290 -5.77 -1.66 12.33
C THR A 290 -4.43 -2.31 11.99
N LEU A 291 -3.35 -1.53 12.10
CA LEU A 291 -2.00 -1.98 11.83
C LEU A 291 -1.57 -3.14 12.76
N PRO A 292 -0.74 -4.07 12.27
CA PRO A 292 -0.19 -5.12 13.12
C PRO A 292 0.63 -4.52 14.27
N LYS A 293 0.63 -5.19 15.43
CA LYS A 293 1.44 -4.77 16.59
C LYS A 293 2.92 -4.60 16.22
N GLU A 294 3.43 -5.54 15.42
CA GLU A 294 4.78 -5.52 14.89
C GLU A 294 4.80 -4.92 13.48
N SER A 295 4.57 -3.62 13.36
CA SER A 295 4.64 -2.89 12.10
C SER A 295 6.08 -2.45 11.76
N ALA A 296 6.26 -1.83 10.59
CA ALA A 296 7.54 -1.23 10.20
C ALA A 296 7.95 -0.08 11.14
N GLY A 297 6.99 0.76 11.58
CA GLY A 297 7.25 1.81 12.55
C GLY A 297 7.70 1.25 13.91
N THR A 298 7.08 0.16 14.37
CA THR A 298 7.49 -0.55 15.58
C THR A 298 8.91 -1.12 15.44
N ALA A 299 9.24 -1.69 14.28
CA ALA A 299 10.59 -2.20 14.01
C ALA A 299 11.65 -1.10 14.10
N LEU A 300 11.40 0.08 13.50
CA LEU A 300 12.30 1.24 13.61
C LEU A 300 12.46 1.72 15.06
N ALA A 301 11.37 1.73 15.82
CA ALA A 301 11.42 2.09 17.25
C ALA A 301 12.25 1.11 18.06
N GLN A 302 12.11 -0.19 17.81
CA GLN A 302 12.85 -1.25 18.52
C GLN A 302 14.33 -1.31 18.13
N MET A 303 14.64 -1.16 16.83
CA MET A 303 16.01 -1.28 16.32
C MET A 303 16.85 -0.03 16.58
N TYR A 304 16.24 1.17 16.52
CA TYR A 304 16.98 2.44 16.50
C TYR A 304 16.49 3.47 17.53
N GLY A 305 15.47 3.15 18.30
CA GLY A 305 14.84 4.09 19.24
C GLY A 305 14.16 5.28 18.56
N THR A 306 13.76 5.15 17.28
CA THR A 306 13.04 6.20 16.55
C THR A 306 11.64 6.36 17.14
N PRO A 307 11.25 7.55 17.62
CA PRO A 307 9.91 7.78 18.14
C PRO A 307 8.83 7.41 17.13
N LEU A 308 7.74 6.77 17.56
CA LEU A 308 6.63 6.35 16.71
C LEU A 308 5.35 7.11 17.10
N TYR A 309 4.72 7.76 16.12
CA TYR A 309 3.38 8.34 16.24
C TYR A 309 2.44 7.63 15.27
N ARG A 310 1.37 7.05 15.78
CA ARG A 310 0.31 6.41 14.99
C ARG A 310 -0.91 7.29 14.91
N THR A 311 -1.52 7.36 13.74
CA THR A 311 -2.76 8.09 13.50
C THR A 311 -3.63 7.32 12.51
N SER A 312 -4.94 7.56 12.53
CA SER A 312 -5.85 7.05 11.49
C SER A 312 -5.51 7.66 10.12
N LEU A 313 -6.08 7.12 9.05
CA LEU A 313 -6.05 7.82 7.76
C LEU A 313 -6.73 9.18 7.90
N PRO A 314 -6.11 10.29 7.47
CA PRO A 314 -6.63 11.64 7.64
C PRO A 314 -7.76 11.93 6.63
N ILE A 315 -8.90 11.26 6.78
CA ILE A 315 -10.11 11.43 5.97
C ILE A 315 -11.16 12.20 6.81
N GLY A 316 -11.73 13.26 6.26
CA GLY A 316 -12.64 14.12 6.99
C GLY A 316 -11.94 15.25 7.75
N ILE A 317 -12.68 15.98 8.58
CA ILE A 317 -12.15 17.11 9.36
C ILE A 317 -11.35 16.61 10.55
N ARG A 318 -11.93 15.75 11.38
CA ARG A 318 -11.36 15.35 12.68
C ARG A 318 -9.99 14.67 12.54
N GLU A 319 -9.89 13.72 11.64
CA GLU A 319 -8.64 12.97 11.45
C GLU A 319 -7.58 13.81 10.71
N THR A 320 -8.02 14.71 9.82
CA THR A 320 -7.11 15.67 9.18
C THR A 320 -6.59 16.71 10.16
N ASP A 321 -7.46 17.25 11.05
CA ASP A 321 -7.05 18.19 12.10
C ASP A 321 -5.94 17.58 12.96
N LYS A 322 -6.09 16.31 13.42
CA LYS A 322 -5.06 15.60 14.20
C LYS A 322 -3.70 15.51 13.48
N LEU A 323 -3.72 15.24 12.18
CA LEU A 323 -2.48 15.20 11.39
C LEU A 323 -1.87 16.60 11.28
N MET A 324 -2.67 17.63 10.96
CA MET A 324 -2.19 19.00 10.82
C MET A 324 -1.58 19.54 12.12
N ASP A 325 -2.24 19.30 13.27
CA ASP A 325 -1.73 19.66 14.59
C ASP A 325 -0.39 18.97 14.88
N LYS A 326 -0.27 17.68 14.51
CA LYS A 326 1.00 16.96 14.69
C LYS A 326 2.12 17.47 13.80
N LEU A 327 1.82 17.85 12.56
CA LEU A 327 2.80 18.45 11.65
C LEU A 327 3.21 19.85 12.12
N GLU A 328 2.30 20.66 12.67
CA GLU A 328 2.61 21.93 13.33
C GLU A 328 3.56 21.72 14.53
N GLU A 329 3.27 20.75 15.39
CA GLU A 329 4.13 20.38 16.52
C GLU A 329 5.55 19.99 16.07
N ILE A 330 5.67 19.18 15.01
CA ILE A 330 6.95 18.68 14.50
C ILE A 330 7.76 19.78 13.81
N SER A 331 7.11 20.55 12.93
CA SER A 331 7.74 21.58 12.10
C SER A 331 8.03 22.86 12.86
N LYS A 332 7.31 23.11 13.96
CA LYS A 332 7.27 24.41 14.68
C LYS A 332 6.80 25.57 13.80
N ARG A 333 6.01 25.28 12.75
CA ARG A 333 5.42 26.25 11.83
C ARG A 333 3.91 26.17 11.92
N GLU A 334 3.23 27.32 11.88
CA GLU A 334 1.78 27.36 11.81
C GLU A 334 1.23 26.59 10.61
N ILE A 335 0.03 26.02 10.76
CA ILE A 335 -0.68 25.37 9.65
C ILE A 335 -0.78 26.36 8.49
N PRO A 336 -0.30 26.03 7.28
CA PRO A 336 -0.33 26.95 6.14
C PRO A 336 -1.74 27.43 5.81
N ALA A 337 -1.87 28.71 5.44
CA ALA A 337 -3.17 29.36 5.19
C ALA A 337 -4.05 28.60 4.20
N ARG A 338 -3.46 27.95 3.21
CA ARG A 338 -4.22 27.16 2.21
C ARG A 338 -5.01 26.01 2.85
N TYR A 339 -4.48 25.34 3.89
CA TYR A 339 -5.17 24.26 4.60
C TYR A 339 -6.25 24.77 5.55
N ARG A 340 -6.00 25.90 6.23
CA ARG A 340 -7.04 26.58 7.02
C ARG A 340 -8.23 26.99 6.14
N SER A 341 -7.95 27.52 4.95
CA SER A 341 -8.98 27.90 3.98
C SER A 341 -9.71 26.68 3.40
N ALA A 342 -9.00 25.58 3.12
CA ALA A 342 -9.60 24.35 2.65
C ALA A 342 -10.54 23.72 3.69
N ARG A 343 -10.12 23.74 4.97
CA ARG A 343 -10.96 23.33 6.10
C ARG A 343 -12.24 24.16 6.18
N GLY A 344 -12.12 25.47 6.07
CA GLY A 344 -13.27 26.38 6.09
C GLY A 344 -14.27 26.09 4.96
N ARG A 345 -13.77 25.90 3.74
CA ARG A 345 -14.63 25.52 2.58
C ARG A 345 -15.33 24.19 2.76
N LEU A 346 -14.65 23.18 3.34
CA LEU A 346 -15.26 21.89 3.63
C LEU A 346 -16.41 22.02 4.65
N VAL A 347 -16.19 22.80 5.71
CA VAL A 347 -17.25 23.11 6.71
C VAL A 347 -18.45 23.79 6.05
N ASP A 348 -18.22 24.77 5.19
CA ASP A 348 -19.28 25.47 4.45
C ASP A 348 -20.07 24.52 3.55
N ALA A 349 -19.38 23.68 2.77
CA ALA A 349 -20.01 22.65 1.95
C ALA A 349 -20.85 21.65 2.77
N MET A 350 -20.36 21.26 3.97
CA MET A 350 -21.11 20.38 4.87
C MET A 350 -22.41 21.03 5.34
N VAL A 351 -22.41 22.33 5.61
CA VAL A 351 -23.62 23.08 5.96
C VAL A 351 -24.62 23.08 4.79
N ASP A 352 -24.15 23.35 3.57
CA ASP A 352 -24.99 23.39 2.37
C ASP A 352 -25.61 22.02 2.02
N GLY A 353 -24.80 20.96 2.12
CA GLY A 353 -25.20 19.60 1.74
C GLY A 353 -25.93 18.82 2.83
N HIS A 354 -25.90 19.25 4.08
CA HIS A 354 -26.44 18.54 5.25
C HIS A 354 -27.87 18.00 5.03
N LYS A 355 -28.75 18.80 4.46
CA LYS A 355 -30.15 18.42 4.20
C LYS A 355 -30.34 17.18 3.30
N TYR A 356 -29.34 16.84 2.48
CA TYR A 356 -29.38 15.67 1.59
C TYR A 356 -28.81 14.41 2.24
N LEU A 357 -27.89 14.58 3.20
CA LEU A 357 -27.07 13.52 3.79
C LEU A 357 -27.60 13.03 5.14
N SER A 358 -28.17 13.95 5.92
CA SER A 358 -28.59 13.67 7.30
C SER A 358 -29.55 12.48 7.39
N GLY A 359 -29.16 11.51 8.20
CA GLY A 359 -29.93 10.29 8.45
C GLY A 359 -29.86 9.20 7.37
N LYS A 360 -29.16 9.44 6.25
CA LYS A 360 -28.92 8.42 5.23
C LYS A 360 -28.12 7.26 5.80
N ARG A 361 -28.36 6.04 5.29
CA ARG A 361 -27.78 4.79 5.79
C ARG A 361 -26.79 4.21 4.79
N ALA A 362 -25.59 3.95 5.24
CA ALA A 362 -24.50 3.47 4.40
C ALA A 362 -24.00 2.08 4.83
N ILE A 363 -23.63 1.27 3.85
CA ILE A 363 -22.72 0.14 4.04
C ILE A 363 -21.35 0.54 3.54
N VAL A 364 -20.32 0.36 4.38
CA VAL A 364 -18.91 0.66 4.07
C VAL A 364 -18.15 -0.65 4.03
N TYR A 365 -17.37 -0.87 2.97
CA TYR A 365 -16.56 -2.09 2.84
C TYR A 365 -15.25 -1.83 2.09
N GLY A 366 -14.24 -2.60 2.41
CA GLY A 366 -12.90 -2.50 1.79
C GLY A 366 -11.77 -2.92 2.72
N GLU A 367 -10.61 -2.31 2.56
CA GLU A 367 -9.48 -2.44 3.47
C GLU A 367 -9.82 -1.80 4.81
N GLU A 368 -9.39 -2.44 5.90
CA GLU A 368 -9.82 -2.05 7.26
C GLU A 368 -9.55 -0.58 7.60
N ASP A 369 -8.33 -0.08 7.35
CA ASP A 369 -7.99 1.30 7.67
C ASP A 369 -8.79 2.32 6.84
N LEU A 370 -9.04 2.00 5.57
CA LEU A 370 -9.91 2.82 4.71
C LEU A 370 -11.35 2.79 5.20
N VAL A 371 -11.87 1.62 5.61
CA VAL A 371 -13.22 1.47 6.19
C VAL A 371 -13.35 2.33 7.45
N VAL A 372 -12.35 2.34 8.33
CA VAL A 372 -12.32 3.19 9.53
C VAL A 372 -12.37 4.67 9.15
N GLY A 373 -11.50 5.12 8.24
CA GLY A 373 -11.44 6.53 7.81
C GLY A 373 -12.74 7.00 7.13
N LEU A 374 -13.29 6.18 6.23
CA LEU A 374 -14.57 6.47 5.57
C LEU A 374 -15.74 6.49 6.55
N THR A 375 -15.76 5.56 7.52
CA THR A 375 -16.79 5.51 8.55
C THR A 375 -16.76 6.76 9.43
N SER A 376 -15.56 7.23 9.82
CA SER A 376 -15.38 8.50 10.52
C SER A 376 -15.98 9.65 9.73
N PHE A 377 -15.62 9.78 8.47
CA PHE A 377 -16.08 10.85 7.59
C PHE A 377 -17.59 10.82 7.35
N LEU A 378 -18.17 9.64 7.07
CA LEU A 378 -19.61 9.50 6.88
C LEU A 378 -20.38 9.93 8.14
N ALA A 379 -19.91 9.55 9.32
CA ALA A 379 -20.50 9.99 10.59
C ALA A 379 -20.42 11.51 10.77
N GLU A 380 -19.29 12.15 10.40
CA GLU A 380 -19.13 13.61 10.43
C GLU A 380 -20.15 14.35 9.56
N ILE A 381 -20.46 13.83 8.38
CA ILE A 381 -21.40 14.44 7.44
C ILE A 381 -22.87 14.04 7.69
N GLY A 382 -23.15 13.34 8.81
CA GLY A 382 -24.52 12.98 9.23
C GLY A 382 -25.10 11.74 8.56
N ILE A 383 -24.31 10.97 7.79
CA ILE A 383 -24.68 9.67 7.27
C ILE A 383 -24.45 8.63 8.39
N LYS A 384 -25.37 7.68 8.51
CA LYS A 384 -25.30 6.58 9.49
C LYS A 384 -24.67 5.33 8.85
N PRO A 385 -23.42 4.99 9.15
CA PRO A 385 -22.89 3.68 8.80
C PRO A 385 -23.71 2.62 9.55
N ILE A 386 -24.25 1.62 8.84
CA ILE A 386 -25.02 0.54 9.45
C ILE A 386 -24.31 -0.79 9.39
N ILE A 387 -23.48 -1.00 8.36
CA ILE A 387 -22.55 -2.13 8.25
C ILE A 387 -21.17 -1.57 7.86
N CYS A 388 -20.13 -2.01 8.57
CA CYS A 388 -18.75 -1.83 8.22
C CYS A 388 -18.11 -3.21 8.05
N ALA A 389 -17.58 -3.51 6.85
CA ALA A 389 -17.14 -4.86 6.51
C ALA A 389 -15.77 -4.88 5.84
N SER A 390 -14.96 -5.88 6.19
CA SER A 390 -13.66 -6.12 5.56
C SER A 390 -13.42 -7.60 5.29
N GLY A 391 -12.67 -7.89 4.22
CA GLY A 391 -12.09 -9.21 4.01
C GLY A 391 -10.83 -9.45 4.84
N GLY A 392 -10.32 -8.43 5.56
CA GLY A 392 -9.24 -8.53 6.54
C GLY A 392 -9.69 -9.15 7.87
N LYS A 393 -8.72 -9.42 8.73
CA LYS A 393 -8.96 -10.01 10.07
C LYS A 393 -7.89 -9.54 11.06
N SER A 394 -7.80 -8.23 11.25
CA SER A 394 -6.84 -7.66 12.23
C SER A 394 -7.25 -7.93 13.68
N GLY A 395 -8.54 -8.17 13.94
CA GLY A 395 -9.14 -8.24 15.28
C GLY A 395 -9.24 -6.86 15.95
N GLN A 396 -8.96 -5.77 15.22
CA GLN A 396 -8.96 -4.40 15.73
C GLN A 396 -10.07 -3.53 15.11
N LEU A 397 -10.68 -3.98 13.99
CA LEU A 397 -11.63 -3.18 13.22
C LEU A 397 -12.82 -2.72 14.08
N ASN A 398 -13.38 -3.59 14.91
CA ASN A 398 -14.52 -3.25 15.76
C ASN A 398 -14.21 -2.08 16.72
N GLN A 399 -13.07 -2.16 17.43
CA GLN A 399 -12.66 -1.10 18.35
C GLN A 399 -12.31 0.20 17.60
N ALA A 400 -11.64 0.11 16.46
CA ALA A 400 -11.30 1.26 15.64
C ALA A 400 -12.57 1.98 15.14
N ILE A 401 -13.57 1.24 14.67
CA ILE A 401 -14.86 1.80 14.26
C ILE A 401 -15.59 2.43 15.45
N ALA A 402 -15.65 1.76 16.60
CA ALA A 402 -16.28 2.31 17.80
C ALA A 402 -15.70 3.67 18.19
N ASN A 403 -14.36 3.78 18.16
CA ASN A 403 -13.66 5.02 18.51
C ASN A 403 -13.99 6.20 17.58
N VAL A 404 -14.13 5.93 16.25
CA VAL A 404 -14.38 7.01 15.29
C VAL A 404 -15.84 7.45 15.20
N VAL A 405 -16.80 6.60 15.59
CA VAL A 405 -18.22 6.96 15.58
C VAL A 405 -18.71 7.51 16.91
N GLU A 406 -17.90 7.44 17.96
CA GLU A 406 -18.26 7.90 19.30
C GLU A 406 -18.72 9.36 19.29
N GLY A 407 -19.92 9.61 19.81
CA GLY A 407 -20.54 10.94 19.86
C GLY A 407 -21.08 11.46 18.53
N LEU A 408 -20.94 10.75 17.41
CA LEU A 408 -21.38 11.16 16.07
C LEU A 408 -22.52 10.29 15.52
N ALA A 409 -22.40 9.00 15.61
CA ALA A 409 -23.37 8.05 15.04
C ALA A 409 -23.52 6.81 15.94
N PRO A 410 -24.63 6.07 15.82
CA PRO A 410 -24.76 4.75 16.47
C PRO A 410 -23.66 3.80 15.98
N LEU A 411 -23.22 2.89 16.85
CA LEU A 411 -22.27 1.86 16.48
C LEU A 411 -22.84 0.96 15.37
N PRO A 412 -22.18 0.85 14.20
CA PRO A 412 -22.59 -0.03 13.14
C PRO A 412 -22.34 -1.50 13.48
N GLN A 413 -22.94 -2.41 12.71
CA GLN A 413 -22.52 -3.80 12.70
C GLN A 413 -21.15 -3.91 12.00
N VAL A 414 -20.17 -4.53 12.67
CA VAL A 414 -18.79 -4.63 12.16
C VAL A 414 -18.45 -6.09 11.87
N TYR A 415 -17.92 -6.36 10.67
CA TYR A 415 -17.60 -7.70 10.20
C TYR A 415 -16.20 -7.76 9.61
N GLU A 416 -15.41 -8.72 10.08
CA GLU A 416 -14.08 -9.09 9.56
C GLU A 416 -14.14 -10.45 8.87
N ASP A 417 -13.19 -10.71 7.95
CA ASP A 417 -13.02 -11.99 7.22
C ASP A 417 -14.28 -12.41 6.44
N VAL A 418 -15.01 -11.43 5.89
CA VAL A 418 -16.25 -11.65 5.13
C VAL A 418 -16.05 -11.43 3.63
N ASP A 419 -16.93 -12.04 2.84
CA ASP A 419 -17.07 -11.79 1.41
C ASP A 419 -18.41 -11.08 1.07
N PHE A 420 -18.68 -10.88 -0.23
CA PHE A 420 -19.91 -10.22 -0.63
C PHE A 420 -21.18 -11.05 -0.42
N TYR A 421 -21.07 -12.37 -0.35
CA TYR A 421 -22.21 -13.21 -0.01
C TYR A 421 -22.65 -12.94 1.44
N ASP A 422 -21.70 -12.91 2.36
CA ASP A 422 -21.94 -12.60 3.77
C ASP A 422 -22.54 -11.20 3.95
N ILE A 423 -21.99 -10.20 3.23
CA ILE A 423 -22.49 -8.82 3.30
C ILE A 423 -23.91 -8.73 2.76
N GLU A 424 -24.20 -9.37 1.61
CA GLU A 424 -25.55 -9.38 1.00
C GLU A 424 -26.58 -10.04 1.91
N GLU A 425 -26.26 -11.21 2.50
CA GLU A 425 -27.15 -11.92 3.41
C GLU A 425 -27.50 -11.05 4.63
N ARG A 426 -26.50 -10.43 5.26
CA ARG A 426 -26.70 -9.58 6.44
C ARG A 426 -27.46 -8.29 6.12
N ALA A 427 -27.32 -7.79 4.91
CA ALA A 427 -27.97 -6.57 4.44
C ALA A 427 -29.36 -6.81 3.81
N GLU A 428 -29.83 -8.07 3.71
CA GLU A 428 -31.06 -8.39 2.97
C GLU A 428 -32.30 -7.65 3.49
N SER A 429 -32.45 -7.60 4.81
CA SER A 429 -33.59 -6.94 5.48
C SER A 429 -33.39 -5.47 5.81
N LEU A 430 -32.20 -4.95 5.53
CA LEU A 430 -31.85 -3.56 5.88
C LEU A 430 -32.22 -2.61 4.75
N ASP A 431 -32.78 -1.49 5.14
CA ASP A 431 -32.93 -0.35 4.24
C ASP A 431 -31.57 0.38 4.14
N ILE A 432 -31.10 0.60 2.93
CA ILE A 432 -29.78 1.18 2.61
C ILE A 432 -30.01 2.29 1.60
N ASP A 433 -29.32 3.41 1.78
CA ASP A 433 -29.36 4.52 0.84
C ASP A 433 -28.14 4.53 -0.10
N ILE A 434 -26.98 4.02 0.36
CA ILE A 434 -25.71 4.09 -0.38
C ILE A 434 -24.74 2.98 0.02
N LEU A 435 -23.96 2.52 -0.94
CA LEU A 435 -22.77 1.68 -0.72
C LEU A 435 -21.51 2.50 -0.95
N VAL A 436 -20.50 2.30 -0.11
CA VAL A 436 -19.19 2.97 -0.19
C VAL A 436 -18.07 1.93 -0.15
N GLY A 437 -17.30 1.82 -1.23
CA GLY A 437 -16.22 0.84 -1.33
C GLY A 437 -15.81 0.54 -2.78
N HIS A 438 -15.03 -0.52 -2.98
CA HIS A 438 -14.45 -0.86 -4.28
C HIS A 438 -15.46 -1.51 -5.26
N SER A 439 -15.05 -1.67 -6.53
CA SER A 439 -15.91 -2.13 -7.64
C SER A 439 -16.61 -3.47 -7.44
N LYS A 440 -16.08 -4.35 -6.58
CA LYS A 440 -16.66 -5.68 -6.37
C LYS A 440 -18.08 -5.64 -5.78
N GLY A 441 -18.47 -4.55 -5.11
CA GLY A 441 -19.85 -4.35 -4.63
C GLY A 441 -20.87 -3.94 -5.69
N TYR A 442 -20.46 -3.81 -6.96
CA TYR A 442 -21.35 -3.35 -8.03
C TYR A 442 -22.58 -4.26 -8.24
N ALA A 443 -22.38 -5.59 -8.22
CA ALA A 443 -23.50 -6.54 -8.37
C ALA A 443 -24.54 -6.36 -7.26
N PHE A 444 -24.10 -6.20 -6.03
CA PHE A 444 -24.94 -5.95 -4.87
C PHE A 444 -25.66 -4.60 -4.97
N SER A 445 -24.97 -3.54 -5.34
CA SER A 445 -25.54 -2.21 -5.60
C SER A 445 -26.71 -2.29 -6.59
N ARG A 446 -26.51 -3.00 -7.72
CA ARG A 446 -27.57 -3.20 -8.71
C ARG A 446 -28.76 -4.00 -8.20
N LYS A 447 -28.50 -5.08 -7.46
CA LYS A 447 -29.56 -5.93 -6.88
C LYS A 447 -30.44 -5.17 -5.89
N LYS A 448 -29.82 -4.32 -5.06
CA LYS A 448 -30.53 -3.48 -4.08
C LYS A 448 -31.11 -2.19 -4.68
N GLY A 449 -30.72 -1.80 -5.89
CA GLY A 449 -31.14 -0.54 -6.52
C GLY A 449 -30.59 0.71 -5.82
N VAL A 450 -29.45 0.59 -5.10
CA VAL A 450 -28.80 1.69 -4.39
C VAL A 450 -27.50 2.09 -5.07
N PRO A 451 -27.08 3.37 -5.01
CA PRO A 451 -25.87 3.82 -5.65
C PRO A 451 -24.62 3.30 -4.94
N LEU A 452 -23.51 3.18 -5.69
CA LEU A 452 -22.18 2.80 -5.21
C LEU A 452 -21.20 3.95 -5.44
N ILE A 453 -20.65 4.46 -4.35
CA ILE A 453 -19.46 5.34 -4.35
C ILE A 453 -18.22 4.46 -4.37
N ARG A 454 -17.46 4.58 -5.46
CA ARG A 454 -16.24 3.78 -5.64
C ARG A 454 -15.05 4.45 -4.99
N VAL A 455 -14.49 3.78 -4.00
CA VAL A 455 -13.28 4.16 -3.27
C VAL A 455 -12.44 2.90 -2.97
N GLY A 456 -11.17 3.07 -2.67
CA GLY A 456 -10.28 1.96 -2.32
C GLY A 456 -9.84 1.12 -3.52
N PHE A 457 -9.45 -0.13 -3.26
CA PHE A 457 -8.87 -1.05 -4.24
C PHE A 457 -9.57 -2.42 -4.22
N PRO A 458 -9.88 -3.05 -5.39
CA PRO A 458 -9.64 -2.55 -6.73
C PRO A 458 -10.84 -1.76 -7.31
N ILE A 459 -10.55 -0.76 -8.13
CA ILE A 459 -11.54 -0.12 -9.01
C ILE A 459 -11.18 -0.50 -10.44
N HIS A 460 -11.96 -1.39 -11.06
CA HIS A 460 -11.71 -1.93 -12.39
C HIS A 460 -12.87 -1.74 -13.36
N ASP A 461 -13.95 -1.12 -12.92
CA ASP A 461 -15.13 -0.77 -13.73
C ASP A 461 -15.27 0.74 -13.95
N ARG A 462 -14.26 1.51 -13.58
CA ARG A 462 -14.13 2.95 -13.81
C ARG A 462 -12.68 3.33 -14.07
N ILE A 463 -12.47 4.42 -14.80
CA ILE A 463 -11.15 5.00 -15.04
C ILE A 463 -10.80 5.94 -13.88
N GLY A 464 -9.52 5.96 -13.50
CA GLY A 464 -8.98 6.92 -12.54
C GLY A 464 -9.08 6.49 -11.07
N GLY A 465 -9.24 5.19 -10.77
CA GLY A 465 -9.26 4.69 -9.39
C GLY A 465 -8.03 5.12 -8.58
N GLN A 466 -6.84 5.13 -9.19
CA GLN A 466 -5.59 5.57 -8.58
C GLN A 466 -5.50 7.09 -8.35
N ARG A 467 -6.37 7.86 -9.00
CA ARG A 467 -6.42 9.33 -8.92
C ARG A 467 -7.50 9.87 -7.99
N ILE A 468 -8.22 9.02 -7.27
CA ILE A 468 -9.18 9.46 -6.28
C ILE A 468 -8.41 9.95 -5.06
N LEU A 469 -8.55 11.23 -4.75
CA LEU A 469 -8.00 11.82 -3.54
C LEU A 469 -8.98 11.59 -2.37
N HIS A 470 -8.51 10.93 -1.32
CA HIS A 470 -9.30 10.66 -0.12
C HIS A 470 -8.85 11.52 1.06
N LEU A 471 -7.54 11.82 1.13
CA LEU A 471 -6.89 12.38 2.29
C LEU A 471 -6.98 13.91 2.37
N GLY A 472 -6.95 14.40 3.59
CA GLY A 472 -6.97 15.83 3.89
C GLY A 472 -8.30 16.49 3.60
N TYR A 473 -8.35 17.79 3.82
CA TYR A 473 -9.58 18.57 3.59
C TYR A 473 -10.01 18.58 2.12
N HIS A 474 -9.07 18.58 1.19
CA HIS A 474 -9.38 18.52 -0.25
C HIS A 474 -9.98 17.17 -0.66
N GLY A 475 -9.40 16.06 -0.19
CA GLY A 475 -9.95 14.73 -0.45
C GLY A 475 -11.34 14.57 0.18
N ALA A 476 -11.51 15.02 1.40
CA ALA A 476 -12.80 15.04 2.07
C ALA A 476 -13.85 15.87 1.31
N GLN A 477 -13.46 17.04 0.76
CA GLN A 477 -14.34 17.87 -0.08
C GLN A 477 -14.78 17.12 -1.35
N MET A 478 -13.83 16.49 -2.05
CA MET A 478 -14.14 15.72 -3.26
C MET A 478 -15.07 14.52 -2.96
N LEU A 479 -14.84 13.82 -1.86
CA LEU A 479 -15.69 12.73 -1.40
C LEU A 479 -17.08 13.24 -1.02
N PHE A 480 -17.16 14.37 -0.30
CA PHE A 480 -18.42 15.01 0.08
C PHE A 480 -19.27 15.33 -1.14
N ASP A 481 -18.68 15.99 -2.14
CA ASP A 481 -19.36 16.37 -3.39
C ASP A 481 -19.82 15.13 -4.17
N ALA A 482 -18.96 14.11 -4.28
CA ALA A 482 -19.30 12.86 -4.96
C ALA A 482 -20.45 12.12 -4.28
N ILE A 483 -20.45 12.02 -2.96
CA ILE A 483 -21.51 11.35 -2.18
C ILE A 483 -22.81 12.14 -2.28
N THR A 484 -22.77 13.46 -2.04
CA THR A 484 -23.95 14.33 -2.06
C THR A 484 -24.62 14.32 -3.42
N ASN A 485 -23.85 14.53 -4.49
CA ASN A 485 -24.36 14.55 -5.86
C ASN A 485 -24.93 13.19 -6.30
N THR A 486 -24.32 12.08 -5.84
CA THR A 486 -24.86 10.74 -6.12
C THR A 486 -26.21 10.52 -5.44
N ILE A 487 -26.38 10.97 -4.21
CA ILE A 487 -27.66 10.88 -3.49
C ILE A 487 -28.71 11.78 -4.13
N ILE A 488 -28.35 12.98 -4.57
CA ILE A 488 -29.23 13.90 -5.30
C ILE A 488 -29.66 13.28 -6.64
N ALA A 489 -28.72 12.74 -7.42
CA ALA A 489 -29.02 12.07 -8.68
C ALA A 489 -30.02 10.91 -8.50
N LYS A 490 -29.79 10.06 -7.49
CA LYS A 490 -30.71 8.97 -7.14
C LYS A 490 -32.11 9.48 -6.80
N LYS A 491 -32.21 10.57 -6.03
CA LYS A 491 -33.49 11.21 -5.68
C LYS A 491 -34.20 11.76 -6.92
N GLN A 492 -33.46 12.31 -7.88
CA GLN A 492 -34.00 12.81 -9.14
C GLN A 492 -34.50 11.66 -10.03
N ASP A 493 -33.71 10.58 -10.14
CA ASP A 493 -34.09 9.39 -10.92
C ASP A 493 -35.32 8.67 -10.37
N ASP A 494 -35.49 8.63 -9.04
CA ASP A 494 -36.65 8.01 -8.37
C ASP A 494 -37.89 8.88 -8.41
N SER A 495 -37.79 10.15 -8.76
CA SER A 495 -38.94 11.05 -8.80
C SER A 495 -39.82 10.79 -10.03
N PRO A 496 -41.14 10.52 -9.87
CA PRO A 496 -42.00 10.26 -11.00
C PRO A 496 -42.25 11.46 -11.91
N ILE A 497 -41.96 12.68 -11.43
CA ILE A 497 -42.12 13.93 -12.19
C ILE A 497 -40.80 14.56 -12.65
N GLY A 498 -39.68 13.92 -12.31
CA GLY A 498 -38.35 14.54 -12.45
C GLY A 498 -38.12 15.71 -11.49
N TYR A 499 -36.88 16.17 -11.39
CA TYR A 499 -36.52 17.31 -10.55
C TYR A 499 -35.80 18.34 -11.39
N SER A 500 -36.37 19.51 -11.55
CA SER A 500 -35.74 20.68 -12.16
C SER A 500 -35.12 21.63 -11.11
N TYR A 501 -35.56 21.53 -9.84
CA TYR A 501 -35.03 22.32 -8.72
C TYR A 501 -34.71 21.42 -7.52
N MET A 502 -33.72 21.82 -6.76
CA MET A 502 -33.32 21.19 -5.47
C MET A 502 -33.95 21.89 -4.28
#